data_b1002128b38af2cc5b7eeae1a4e5ac16
#
_entry.id   b1002128b38af2cc5b7eeae1a4e5ac16
#
_cell.length_a   1.000
_cell.length_b   1.000
_cell.length_c   1.000
_cell.angle_alpha   90.00
_cell.angle_beta   90.00
_cell.angle_gamma   90.00
#
_symmetry.space_group_name_H-M   'P 1'
#
loop_
_entity.id
_entity.type
_entity.pdbx_description
1 polymer ?
#
loop_
_entity_poly.entity_id
_entity_poly.type
_entity_poly.pdbx_seq_one_letter_code
_entity_poly.pdbx_strand_id
1 'polypeptide(L)' 'MDEKIVDLVAEICDTYDVREMRDVDLFEAGLLDSLGAIDLLIEIENEFGVVIAPTELEREAMNTVNKIVERVRERL' A
#
# COMPACT_ATOMS: atom_id res chain seq x y z
N MET A 1 4.04 -9.11 -10.15
CA MET A 1 4.23 -7.79 -9.52
C MET A 1 3.14 -7.43 -8.54
N ASP A 2 1.89 -7.53 -8.96
CA ASP A 2 0.75 -7.20 -8.08
C ASP A 2 0.76 -8.02 -6.80
N GLU A 3 1.09 -9.29 -6.90
CA GLU A 3 1.14 -10.18 -5.73
C GLU A 3 2.18 -9.73 -4.70
N LYS A 4 3.33 -9.24 -5.16
CA LYS A 4 4.35 -8.73 -4.24
C LYS A 4 3.87 -7.48 -3.50
N ILE A 5 3.16 -6.59 -4.18
CA ILE A 5 2.59 -5.40 -3.55
C ILE A 5 1.54 -5.81 -2.53
N VAL A 6 0.67 -6.74 -2.89
CA VAL A 6 -0.35 -7.25 -1.97
C VAL A 6 0.30 -7.90 -0.75
N ASP A 7 1.38 -8.65 -0.95
CA ASP A 7 2.11 -9.26 0.16
C ASP A 7 2.73 -8.21 1.09
N LEU A 8 3.29 -7.13 0.54
CA LEU A 8 3.82 -6.03 1.36
C LEU A 8 2.71 -5.37 2.18
N VAL A 9 1.57 -5.12 1.56
CA VAL A 9 0.42 -4.55 2.27
C VAL A 9 -0.04 -5.50 3.38
N ALA A 10 -0.08 -6.80 3.10
CA ALA A 10 -0.46 -7.80 4.10
C ALA A 10 0.49 -7.80 5.30
N GLU A 11 1.79 -7.68 5.06
CA GLU A 11 2.78 -7.60 6.13
C GLU A 11 2.59 -6.34 6.98
N ILE A 12 2.40 -5.20 6.34
CA ILE A 12 2.22 -3.92 7.04
C ILE A 12 0.92 -3.92 7.84
N CYS A 13 -0.15 -4.46 7.28
CA CYS A 13 -1.45 -4.54 7.95
C CYS A 13 -1.56 -5.70 8.93
N ASP A 14 -0.57 -6.57 8.95
CA ASP A 14 -0.52 -7.76 9.81
C ASP A 14 -1.73 -8.69 9.60
N THR A 15 -2.21 -8.79 8.37
CA THR A 15 -3.28 -9.71 8.01
C THR A 15 -3.23 -10.04 6.53
N TYR A 16 -3.49 -11.30 6.20
CA TYR A 16 -3.57 -11.74 4.80
C TYR A 16 -4.95 -11.50 4.19
N ASP A 17 -5.91 -11.07 4.97
CA ASP A 17 -7.27 -10.78 4.50
C ASP A 17 -7.30 -9.68 3.44
N VAL A 18 -6.30 -8.81 3.42
CA VAL A 18 -6.19 -7.74 2.40
C VAL A 18 -6.13 -8.28 0.97
N ARG A 19 -5.76 -9.53 0.79
CA ARG A 19 -5.75 -10.18 -0.53
C ARG A 19 -7.16 -10.28 -1.13
N GLU A 20 -8.15 -10.38 -0.27
CA GLU A 20 -9.56 -10.47 -0.66
C GLU A 20 -10.31 -9.15 -0.49
N MET A 21 -9.63 -8.13 0.06
CA MET A 21 -10.23 -6.84 0.42
C MET A 21 -9.60 -5.71 -0.37
N ARG A 22 -9.45 -5.89 -1.69
CA ARG A 22 -8.69 -4.95 -2.53
C ARG A 22 -9.34 -3.58 -2.69
N ASP A 23 -10.64 -3.48 -2.47
CA ASP A 23 -11.38 -2.22 -2.58
C ASP A 23 -11.77 -1.62 -1.22
N VAL A 24 -11.39 -2.27 -0.14
CA VAL A 24 -11.69 -1.79 1.21
C VAL A 24 -10.75 -0.66 1.60
N ASP A 25 -11.28 0.40 2.20
CA ASP A 25 -10.47 1.49 2.74
C ASP A 25 -9.71 0.98 3.97
N LEU A 26 -8.40 0.82 3.81
CA LEU A 26 -7.55 0.25 4.85
C LEU A 26 -7.44 1.16 6.08
N PHE A 27 -7.50 2.48 5.88
CA PHE A 27 -7.47 3.42 7.00
C PHE A 27 -8.75 3.35 7.81
N GLU A 28 -9.91 3.33 7.14
CA GLU A 28 -11.19 3.22 7.83
C GLU A 28 -11.37 1.87 8.52
N ALA A 29 -10.84 0.81 7.92
CA ALA A 29 -10.88 -0.53 8.51
C ALA A 29 -9.93 -0.68 9.70
N GLY A 30 -9.08 0.32 9.96
CA GLY A 30 -8.11 0.25 11.04
C GLY A 30 -6.93 -0.67 10.74
N LEU A 31 -6.75 -1.06 9.50
CA LEU A 31 -5.66 -1.96 9.08
C LEU A 31 -4.39 -1.20 8.72
N LEU A 32 -4.49 0.07 8.37
CA LEU A 32 -3.36 0.89 7.98
C LEU A 32 -3.47 2.25 8.67
N ASP A 33 -2.36 2.70 9.26
CA ASP A 33 -2.26 4.04 9.86
C ASP A 33 -1.14 4.84 9.17
N SER A 34 -0.90 6.06 9.64
CA SER A 34 0.10 6.94 9.04
C SER A 34 1.51 6.36 9.12
N LEU A 35 1.85 5.67 10.21
CA LEU A 35 3.16 5.04 10.36
C LEU A 35 3.30 3.84 9.44
N GLY A 36 2.27 3.01 9.38
CA GLY A 36 2.25 1.87 8.47
C GLY A 36 2.31 2.30 7.01
N ALA A 37 1.66 3.39 6.66
CA ALA A 37 1.70 3.92 5.30
C ALA A 37 3.12 4.36 4.92
N ILE A 38 3.85 5.00 5.82
CA ILE A 38 5.24 5.39 5.58
C ILE A 38 6.13 4.16 5.44
N ASP A 39 5.95 3.16 6.30
CA ASP A 39 6.67 1.90 6.19
C ASP A 39 6.41 1.22 4.85
N LEU A 40 5.17 1.27 4.38
CA LEU A 40 4.81 0.71 3.09
C LEU A 40 5.57 1.39 1.94
N LEU A 41 5.71 2.72 1.99
CA LEU A 41 6.48 3.45 0.98
C LEU A 41 7.95 3.04 0.97
N ILE A 42 8.54 2.83 2.15
CA ILE A 42 9.92 2.37 2.28
C ILE A 42 10.07 0.98 1.67
N GLU A 43 9.15 0.07 1.96
CA GLU A 43 9.19 -1.28 1.42
C GLU A 43 9.01 -1.30 -0.11
N ILE A 44 8.15 -0.45 -0.64
CA ILE A 44 7.96 -0.31 -2.08
C ILE A 44 9.25 0.16 -2.75
N GLU A 45 9.91 1.14 -2.15
CA GLU A 45 11.20 1.62 -2.67
C GLU A 45 12.25 0.51 -2.66
N ASN A 46 12.33 -0.26 -1.58
CA ASN A 46 13.30 -1.33 -1.45
C ASN A 46 13.05 -2.47 -2.45
N GLU A 47 11.80 -2.82 -2.69
CA GLU A 47 11.45 -3.95 -3.56
C GLU A 47 11.43 -3.59 -5.04
N PHE A 48 10.96 -2.41 -5.39
CA PHE A 48 10.71 -2.03 -6.78
C PHE A 48 11.55 -0.85 -7.27
N GLY A 49 12.28 -0.19 -6.39
CA GLY A 49 13.00 1.04 -6.74
C GLY A 49 12.08 2.21 -7.04
N VAL A 50 10.82 2.12 -6.64
CA VAL A 50 9.81 3.16 -6.85
C VAL A 50 9.78 4.09 -5.65
N VAL A 51 9.97 5.37 -5.88
CA VAL A 51 9.92 6.38 -4.83
C VAL A 51 8.57 7.11 -4.89
N ILE A 52 7.81 6.98 -3.82
CA ILE A 52 6.56 7.72 -3.63
C ILE A 52 6.77 8.62 -2.43
N ALA A 53 6.65 9.94 -2.63
CA ALA A 53 6.87 10.89 -1.54
C ALA A 53 5.73 10.80 -0.50
N PRO A 54 6.03 10.97 0.79
CA PRO A 54 4.98 11.00 1.82
C PRO A 54 3.89 12.06 1.56
N THR A 55 4.22 13.12 0.87
CA THR A 55 3.25 14.16 0.48
C THR A 55 2.24 13.66 -0.55
N GLU A 56 2.53 12.55 -1.23
CA GLU A 56 1.61 11.91 -2.17
C GLU A 56 0.65 10.96 -1.47
N LEU A 57 0.84 10.74 -0.17
CA LEU A 57 0.01 9.88 0.66
C LEU A 57 -1.25 10.58 1.12
N GLU A 58 -2.07 10.99 0.18
CA GLU A 58 -3.42 11.40 0.54
C GLU A 58 -4.24 10.14 0.73
N ARG A 59 -5.11 10.14 1.74
CA ARG A 59 -5.94 8.98 2.05
C ARG A 59 -6.65 8.43 0.84
N GLU A 60 -7.21 9.32 0.04
CA GLU A 60 -7.97 8.94 -1.15
C GLU A 60 -7.11 8.37 -2.27
N ALA A 61 -5.82 8.65 -2.27
CA ALA A 61 -4.91 8.21 -3.32
C ALA A 61 -4.37 6.80 -3.10
N MET A 62 -4.22 6.37 -1.84
CA MET A 62 -3.59 5.09 -1.50
C MET A 62 -4.30 4.35 -0.37
N ASN A 63 -5.59 4.52 -0.26
CA ASN A 63 -6.34 3.91 0.85
C ASN A 63 -6.81 2.47 0.58
N THR A 64 -6.66 1.98 -0.63
CA THR A 64 -7.03 0.59 -0.95
C THR A 64 -5.87 -0.14 -1.60
N VAL A 65 -5.88 -1.47 -1.53
CA VAL A 65 -4.86 -2.29 -2.18
C VAL A 65 -4.79 -1.98 -3.68
N ASN A 66 -5.93 -1.88 -4.34
CA ASN A 66 -5.97 -1.59 -5.78
C ASN A 66 -5.33 -0.24 -6.12
N LYS A 67 -5.58 0.78 -5.31
CA LYS A 67 -4.96 2.09 -5.53
C LYS A 67 -3.46 2.07 -5.31
N ILE A 68 -3.00 1.33 -4.31
CA ILE A 68 -1.56 1.16 -4.05
C ILE A 68 -0.88 0.49 -5.23
N VAL A 69 -1.46 -0.59 -5.73
CA VAL A 69 -0.94 -1.29 -6.91
C VAL A 69 -0.86 -0.35 -8.10
N GLU A 70 -1.90 0.42 -8.34
CA GLU A 70 -1.97 1.36 -9.45
C GLU A 70 -0.88 2.43 -9.37
N ARG A 71 -0.66 2.99 -8.18
CA ARG A 71 0.39 4.00 -7.97
C ARG A 71 1.77 3.46 -8.27
N VAL A 72 2.06 2.24 -7.84
CA VAL A 72 3.35 1.61 -8.12
C VAL A 72 3.51 1.36 -9.62
N ARG A 73 2.48 0.85 -10.27
CA ARG A 73 2.50 0.60 -11.71
C ARG A 73 2.77 1.84 -12.53
N GLU A 74 2.22 2.98 -12.15
CA GLU A 74 2.43 4.24 -12.87
C GLU A 74 3.89 4.66 -12.91
N ARG A 75 4.70 4.17 -11.98
CA ARG A 75 6.09 4.57 -11.82
C ARG A 75 7.11 3.49 -12.22
N LEU A 76 6.64 2.38 -12.70
CA LEU A 76 7.52 1.29 -13.16
C LEU A 76 7.96 1.44 -14.62
#